data_8a6f1141316fd95f3672b0e631d96089
#
_entry.id   8a6f1141316fd95f3672b0e631d96089
#
_cell.length_a   1.000
_cell.length_b   1.000
_cell.length_c   1.000
_cell.angle_alpha   90.00
_cell.angle_beta   90.00
_cell.angle_gamma   90.00
#
_symmetry.space_group_name_H-M   'P 1'
#
loop_
_entity.id
_entity.type
_entity.pdbx_description
1 polymer ?
#
loop_
_entity_poly.entity_id
_entity_poly.type
_entity_poly.pdbx_seq_one_letter_code
_entity_poly.pdbx_strand_id
1 'polypeptide(L)'
;MSQPTVSASPHLPRAYLDPIDNASDALAVVHLAMQTPMVPELIGFLLDPHNRGGSIVVVGDVPEHDHDAVCRMVELLSQAAPSPDDEGAYGLVVASIRPDGWLVDGDADRWRLADGLSRLNGVDLLEWFVVGRHGATCPRLLAGDPERW
;
A
#
# COMPACT_ATOMS: atom_id res chain seq x y z
N MET A 1 -7.55 -9.92 21.42
CA MET A 1 -6.50 -10.48 20.55
C MET A 1 -5.81 -9.37 19.80
N SER A 2 -4.50 -9.28 19.91
CA SER A 2 -3.76 -8.30 19.13
C SER A 2 -3.71 -8.77 17.68
N GLN A 3 -3.82 -7.82 16.75
CA GLN A 3 -3.70 -8.11 15.34
C GLN A 3 -2.24 -8.29 14.93
N PRO A 4 -1.95 -9.16 13.95
CA PRO A 4 -0.58 -9.31 13.45
C PRO A 4 -0.02 -7.98 12.97
N THR A 5 1.24 -7.72 13.29
CA THR A 5 1.97 -6.55 12.81
C THR A 5 3.02 -6.97 11.79
N VAL A 6 3.34 -6.05 10.88
CA VAL A 6 4.39 -6.21 9.89
C VAL A 6 5.58 -5.35 10.29
N SER A 7 6.78 -5.91 10.21
CA SER A 7 8.01 -5.17 10.48
C SER A 7 8.70 -4.78 9.17
N ALA A 8 9.25 -3.57 9.12
CA ALA A 8 10.02 -3.11 7.97
C ALA A 8 11.38 -3.82 7.89
N SER A 9 11.82 -4.08 6.66
CA SER A 9 13.16 -4.59 6.40
C SER A 9 14.22 -3.56 6.83
N PRO A 10 15.38 -3.99 7.39
CA PRO A 10 16.49 -3.10 7.65
C PRO A 10 17.20 -2.62 6.37
N HIS A 11 16.96 -3.27 5.24
CA HIS A 11 17.54 -2.91 3.94
C HIS A 11 16.48 -2.25 3.07
N LEU A 12 16.77 -1.01 2.63
CA LEU A 12 15.90 -0.29 1.71
C LEU A 12 16.19 -0.73 0.26
N PRO A 13 15.18 -1.24 -0.47
CA PRO A 13 15.35 -1.55 -1.89
C PRO A 13 15.74 -0.31 -2.69
N ARG A 14 16.71 -0.45 -3.59
CA ARG A 14 17.13 0.64 -4.47
C ARG A 14 16.13 0.79 -5.63
N ALA A 15 15.75 2.04 -5.89
CA ALA A 15 14.83 2.35 -6.99
C ALA A 15 15.34 1.79 -8.32
N TYR A 16 14.46 1.18 -9.10
CA TYR A 16 14.70 0.57 -10.41
C TYR A 16 15.70 -0.60 -10.44
N LEU A 17 16.34 -0.93 -9.32
CA LEU A 17 17.38 -1.95 -9.26
C LEU A 17 16.98 -3.17 -8.46
N ASP A 18 16.47 -2.96 -7.25
CA ASP A 18 16.15 -4.04 -6.35
C ASP A 18 14.66 -4.38 -6.38
N PRO A 19 14.28 -5.64 -6.57
CA PRO A 19 12.88 -6.03 -6.52
C PRO A 19 12.34 -5.93 -5.10
N ILE A 20 11.04 -5.65 -5.00
CA ILE A 20 10.30 -5.64 -3.75
C ILE A 20 9.40 -6.88 -3.76
N ASP A 21 9.83 -7.94 -3.09
CA ASP A 21 9.20 -9.25 -3.18
C ASP A 21 8.46 -9.68 -1.92
N ASN A 22 8.41 -8.82 -0.91
CA ASN A 22 7.76 -9.14 0.36
C ASN A 22 7.26 -7.88 1.06
N ALA A 23 6.38 -8.09 2.04
CA ALA A 23 5.76 -7.00 2.78
C ALA A 23 6.77 -6.16 3.57
N SER A 24 7.81 -6.78 4.12
CA SER A 24 8.83 -6.07 4.91
C SER A 24 9.60 -5.07 4.06
N ASP A 25 9.98 -5.44 2.83
CA ASP A 25 10.67 -4.54 1.90
C ASP A 25 9.74 -3.41 1.45
N ALA A 26 8.48 -3.71 1.16
CA ALA A 26 7.49 -2.70 0.79
C ALA A 26 7.27 -1.71 1.94
N LEU A 27 7.17 -2.20 3.17
CA LEU A 27 7.00 -1.34 4.35
C LEU A 27 8.21 -0.45 4.59
N ALA A 28 9.43 -0.91 4.29
CA ALA A 28 10.63 -0.07 4.37
C ALA A 28 10.52 1.13 3.45
N VAL A 29 9.98 0.96 2.24
CA VAL A 29 9.75 2.06 1.30
C VAL A 29 8.70 3.02 1.84
N VAL A 30 7.62 2.51 2.43
CA VAL A 30 6.59 3.35 3.08
C VAL A 30 7.22 4.19 4.19
N HIS A 31 8.04 3.59 5.05
CA HIS A 31 8.70 4.31 6.14
C HIS A 31 9.63 5.40 5.63
N LEU A 32 10.32 5.17 4.51
CA LEU A 32 11.17 6.20 3.89
C LEU A 32 10.34 7.42 3.46
N ALA A 33 9.14 7.19 2.94
CA ALA A 33 8.29 8.26 2.41
C ALA A 33 7.49 9.01 3.49
N MET A 34 7.27 8.38 4.64
CA MET A 34 6.48 8.97 5.73
C MET A 34 7.14 10.22 6.31
N GLN A 35 6.29 11.18 6.69
CA GLN A 35 6.76 12.35 7.43
C GLN A 35 7.12 11.99 8.88
N THR A 36 8.10 12.71 9.42
CA THR A 36 8.50 12.62 10.82
C THR A 36 8.44 14.03 11.42
N PRO A 37 7.60 14.27 12.46
CA PRO A 37 6.70 13.33 13.11
C PRO A 37 5.56 12.85 12.20
N MET A 38 4.99 11.70 12.55
CA MET A 38 3.93 11.07 11.79
C MET A 38 2.69 11.95 11.68
N VAL A 39 2.15 12.09 10.48
CA VAL A 39 0.93 12.84 10.19
C VAL A 39 -0.02 11.99 9.35
N PRO A 40 -1.34 12.30 9.32
CA PRO A 40 -2.26 11.61 8.42
C PRO A 40 -1.88 11.87 6.96
N GLU A 41 -1.57 10.80 6.23
CA GLU A 41 -1.22 10.87 4.81
C GLU A 41 -1.48 9.53 4.13
N LEU A 42 -1.48 9.55 2.80
CA LEU A 42 -1.53 8.35 1.97
C LEU A 42 -0.24 8.25 1.18
N ILE A 43 0.27 7.04 1.06
CA ILE A 43 1.48 6.74 0.30
C ILE A 43 1.15 5.63 -0.68
N GLY A 44 1.62 5.75 -1.91
CA GLY A 44 1.43 4.70 -2.90
C GLY A 44 2.56 4.66 -3.89
N PHE A 45 2.85 3.48 -4.40
CA PHE A 45 3.84 3.29 -5.46
C PHE A 45 3.50 2.07 -6.32
N LEU A 46 3.85 2.18 -7.59
CA LEU A 46 3.69 1.12 -8.56
C LEU A 46 4.99 0.31 -8.65
N LEU A 47 4.83 -1.00 -8.84
CA LEU A 47 5.91 -1.92 -9.15
C LEU A 47 5.72 -2.44 -10.56
N ASP A 48 6.81 -2.47 -11.34
CA ASP A 48 6.77 -3.04 -12.68
C ASP A 48 6.57 -4.57 -12.62
N PRO A 49 6.41 -5.27 -13.76
CA PRO A 49 6.25 -6.73 -13.75
C PRO A 49 7.42 -7.50 -13.14
N HIS A 50 8.57 -6.85 -12.93
CA HIS A 50 9.73 -7.44 -12.24
C HIS A 50 9.81 -7.01 -10.77
N ASN A 51 8.74 -6.43 -10.23
CA ASN A 51 8.61 -5.96 -8.84
C ASN A 51 9.59 -4.83 -8.47
N ARG A 52 10.02 -4.04 -9.45
CA ARG A 52 10.88 -2.88 -9.22
C ARG A 52 10.06 -1.61 -9.21
N GLY A 53 10.30 -0.77 -8.23
CA GLY A 53 9.63 0.53 -8.09
C GLY A 53 10.59 1.68 -8.30
N GLY A 54 10.06 2.85 -8.57
CA GLY A 54 10.84 4.08 -8.75
C GLY A 54 10.23 5.27 -8.06
N SER A 55 9.04 5.66 -8.48
CA SER A 55 8.37 6.86 -7.97
C SER A 55 7.41 6.49 -6.83
N ILE A 56 7.42 7.32 -5.80
CA ILE A 56 6.51 7.22 -4.66
C ILE A 56 5.60 8.43 -4.69
N VAL A 57 4.30 8.21 -4.55
CA VAL A 57 3.31 9.28 -4.46
C VAL A 57 2.89 9.44 -3.01
N VAL A 58 2.98 10.66 -2.50
CA VAL A 58 2.54 10.99 -1.14
C VAL A 58 1.46 12.05 -1.22
N VAL A 59 0.32 11.79 -0.59
CA VAL A 59 -0.77 12.74 -0.47
C VAL A 59 -0.86 13.14 1.00
N GLY A 60 -0.50 14.39 1.29
CA GLY A 60 -0.56 14.94 2.64
C GLY A 60 -1.93 15.54 2.96
N ASP A 61 -2.08 15.98 4.20
CA ASP A 61 -3.29 16.65 4.70
C ASP A 61 -4.58 15.86 4.49
N VAL A 62 -4.50 14.55 4.55
CA VAL A 62 -5.68 13.68 4.46
C VAL A 62 -6.43 13.75 5.79
N PRO A 63 -7.74 14.07 5.78
CA PRO A 63 -8.51 14.02 7.02
C PRO A 63 -8.47 12.62 7.66
N GLU A 64 -8.21 12.53 8.95
CA GLU A 64 -8.07 11.25 9.66
C GLU A 64 -9.30 10.35 9.52
N HIS A 65 -10.48 10.95 9.43
CA HIS A 65 -11.74 10.22 9.32
C HIS A 65 -12.12 9.88 7.87
N ASP A 66 -11.36 10.35 6.86
CA ASP A 66 -11.62 10.01 5.46
C ASP A 66 -10.96 8.68 5.11
N HIS A 67 -11.54 7.60 5.63
CA HIS A 67 -11.00 6.26 5.44
C HIS A 67 -11.13 5.75 3.99
N ASP A 68 -12.02 6.36 3.19
CA ASP A 68 -12.23 5.96 1.80
C ASP A 68 -11.21 6.58 0.83
N ALA A 69 -10.39 7.53 1.30
CA ALA A 69 -9.40 8.21 0.47
C ALA A 69 -8.42 7.22 -0.18
N VAL A 70 -8.09 6.12 0.50
CA VAL A 70 -7.22 5.08 -0.06
C VAL A 70 -7.78 4.46 -1.34
N CYS A 71 -9.09 4.28 -1.42
CA CYS A 71 -9.73 3.72 -2.62
C CYS A 71 -9.60 4.68 -3.81
N ARG A 72 -9.70 5.98 -3.57
CA ARG A 72 -9.47 6.99 -4.62
C ARG A 72 -8.02 6.98 -5.10
N MET A 73 -7.06 6.84 -4.18
CA MET A 73 -5.65 6.72 -4.55
C MET A 73 -5.40 5.47 -5.40
N VAL A 74 -5.94 4.33 -5.00
CA VAL A 74 -5.81 3.07 -5.75
C VAL A 74 -6.37 3.23 -7.17
N GLU A 75 -7.54 3.84 -7.30
CA GLU A 75 -8.14 4.09 -8.61
C GLU A 75 -7.22 4.96 -9.48
N LEU A 76 -6.75 6.08 -8.95
CA LEU A 76 -5.89 7.01 -9.69
C LEU A 76 -4.57 6.37 -10.10
N LEU A 77 -3.89 5.69 -9.19
CA LEU A 77 -2.60 5.07 -9.48
C LEU A 77 -2.74 3.91 -10.46
N SER A 78 -3.80 3.11 -10.33
CA SER A 78 -4.03 2.01 -11.26
C SER A 78 -4.38 2.50 -12.66
N GLN A 79 -5.07 3.63 -12.80
CA GLN A 79 -5.32 4.26 -14.09
C GLN A 79 -4.05 4.82 -14.73
N ALA A 80 -3.10 5.28 -13.91
CA ALA A 80 -1.82 5.83 -14.39
C ALA A 80 -0.81 4.75 -14.77
N ALA A 81 -1.01 3.51 -14.35
CA ALA A 81 -0.08 2.41 -14.64
C ALA A 81 -0.16 2.01 -16.12
N PRO A 82 0.98 1.56 -16.70
CA PRO A 82 0.96 0.96 -18.03
C PRO A 82 0.03 -0.27 -18.08
N SER A 83 -0.61 -0.49 -19.24
CA SER A 83 -1.43 -1.67 -19.44
C SER A 83 -0.59 -2.94 -19.37
N PRO A 84 -1.16 -4.08 -18.93
CA PRO A 84 -0.44 -5.35 -18.92
C PRO A 84 0.08 -5.69 -20.30
N ASP A 85 1.29 -6.23 -20.36
CA ASP A 85 1.96 -6.66 -21.56
C ASP A 85 2.47 -8.10 -21.43
N ASP A 86 3.38 -8.54 -22.33
CA ASP A 86 3.94 -9.89 -22.30
C ASP A 86 4.74 -10.18 -21.02
N GLU A 87 5.25 -9.15 -20.35
CA GLU A 87 6.00 -9.31 -19.10
C GLU A 87 5.09 -9.40 -17.87
N GLY A 88 3.82 -9.01 -18.01
CA GLY A 88 2.82 -9.09 -16.95
C GLY A 88 2.20 -7.75 -16.59
N ALA A 89 1.50 -7.74 -15.47
CA ALA A 89 0.83 -6.55 -14.93
C ALA A 89 1.73 -5.82 -13.94
N TYR A 90 1.49 -4.51 -13.80
CA TYR A 90 2.07 -3.73 -12.71
C TYR A 90 1.40 -4.11 -11.40
N GLY A 91 2.16 -4.00 -10.32
CA GLY A 91 1.68 -4.14 -8.95
C GLY A 91 1.54 -2.76 -8.29
N LEU A 92 0.69 -2.69 -7.29
CA LEU A 92 0.43 -1.48 -6.52
C LEU A 92 0.54 -1.77 -5.04
N VAL A 93 1.27 -0.92 -4.32
CA VAL A 93 1.33 -0.90 -2.86
C VAL A 93 0.84 0.44 -2.38
N VAL A 94 -0.05 0.43 -1.39
CA VAL A 94 -0.55 1.66 -0.76
C VAL A 94 -0.47 1.55 0.75
N ALA A 95 -0.40 2.71 1.41
CA ALA A 95 -0.41 2.80 2.86
C ALA A 95 -1.26 3.98 3.31
N SER A 96 -2.05 3.74 4.34
CA SER A 96 -2.77 4.78 5.07
C SER A 96 -2.05 5.03 6.39
N ILE A 97 -1.59 6.26 6.61
CA ILE A 97 -0.92 6.65 7.85
C ILE A 97 -1.97 7.21 8.79
N ARG A 98 -2.19 6.51 9.89
CA ARG A 98 -3.18 6.83 10.92
C ARG A 98 -2.47 6.98 12.26
N PRO A 99 -1.89 8.16 12.56
CA PRO A 99 -1.03 8.33 13.74
C PRO A 99 -1.67 7.90 15.05
N ASP A 100 -2.94 8.22 15.24
CA ASP A 100 -3.69 7.92 16.46
C ASP A 100 -4.73 6.82 16.24
N GLY A 101 -4.63 6.10 15.12
CA GLY A 101 -5.60 5.10 14.71
C GLY A 101 -4.99 3.74 14.44
N TRP A 102 -5.87 2.85 14.04
CA TRP A 102 -5.55 1.47 13.66
C TRP A 102 -6.57 1.02 12.61
N LEU A 103 -6.84 -0.27 12.53
CA LEU A 103 -7.92 -0.78 11.70
C LEU A 103 -9.26 -0.29 12.22
N VAL A 104 -10.15 0.11 11.32
CA VAL A 104 -11.50 0.56 11.65
C VAL A 104 -12.54 -0.26 10.89
N ASP A 105 -13.79 -0.19 11.33
CA ASP A 105 -14.89 -0.87 10.65
C ASP A 105 -14.96 -0.42 9.19
N GLY A 106 -15.23 -1.37 8.32
CA GLY A 106 -15.30 -1.13 6.88
C GLY A 106 -13.98 -1.31 6.14
N ASP A 107 -12.85 -1.47 6.82
CA ASP A 107 -11.55 -1.65 6.15
C ASP A 107 -11.48 -2.93 5.32
N ALA A 108 -12.14 -4.01 5.75
CA ALA A 108 -12.23 -5.22 4.93
C ALA A 108 -12.96 -4.95 3.61
N ASP A 109 -14.05 -4.19 3.65
CA ASP A 109 -14.80 -3.82 2.45
C ASP A 109 -14.01 -2.84 1.57
N ARG A 110 -13.26 -1.92 2.17
CA ARG A 110 -12.36 -1.02 1.42
C ARG A 110 -11.27 -1.79 0.70
N TRP A 111 -10.71 -2.80 1.35
CA TRP A 111 -9.74 -3.69 0.71
C TRP A 111 -10.33 -4.33 -0.55
N ARG A 112 -11.53 -4.90 -0.45
CA ARG A 112 -12.20 -5.54 -1.58
C ARG A 112 -12.53 -4.54 -2.69
N LEU A 113 -12.99 -3.35 -2.33
CA LEU A 113 -13.28 -2.29 -3.30
C LEU A 113 -12.01 -1.84 -4.00
N ALA A 114 -10.93 -1.57 -3.26
CA ALA A 114 -9.65 -1.17 -3.81
C ALA A 114 -9.08 -2.24 -4.76
N ASP A 115 -9.16 -3.50 -4.35
CA ASP A 115 -8.73 -4.63 -5.17
C ASP A 115 -9.50 -4.70 -6.49
N GLY A 116 -10.81 -4.53 -6.43
CA GLY A 116 -11.65 -4.49 -7.63
C GLY A 116 -11.32 -3.32 -8.56
N LEU A 117 -11.09 -2.13 -8.00
CA LEU A 117 -10.73 -0.94 -8.77
C LEU A 117 -9.38 -1.13 -9.49
N SER A 118 -8.39 -1.68 -8.80
CA SER A 118 -7.08 -1.93 -9.43
C SER A 118 -7.17 -2.97 -10.55
N ARG A 119 -7.92 -4.04 -10.34
CA ARG A 119 -8.10 -5.10 -11.35
C ARG A 119 -8.81 -4.60 -12.59
N LEU A 120 -9.78 -3.69 -12.46
CA LEU A 120 -10.44 -3.06 -13.60
C LEU A 120 -9.47 -2.32 -14.50
N ASN A 121 -8.35 -1.85 -13.95
CA ASN A 121 -7.30 -1.15 -14.70
C ASN A 121 -6.10 -2.05 -15.02
N GLY A 122 -6.21 -3.36 -14.80
CA GLY A 122 -5.16 -4.31 -15.12
C GLY A 122 -3.96 -4.27 -14.17
N VAL A 123 -4.15 -3.81 -12.94
CA VAL A 123 -3.10 -3.70 -11.92
C VAL A 123 -3.40 -4.63 -10.76
N ASP A 124 -2.38 -5.29 -10.24
CA ASP A 124 -2.50 -6.15 -9.07
C ASP A 124 -2.25 -5.33 -7.80
N LEU A 125 -3.28 -5.20 -6.95
CA LEU A 125 -3.10 -4.60 -5.62
C LEU A 125 -2.38 -5.63 -4.73
N LEU A 126 -1.10 -5.39 -4.48
CA LEU A 126 -0.26 -6.33 -3.73
C LEU A 126 -0.49 -6.21 -2.23
N GLU A 127 -0.56 -4.98 -1.71
CA GLU A 127 -0.77 -4.76 -0.31
C GLU A 127 -1.32 -3.38 -0.01
N TRP A 128 -2.11 -3.29 1.03
CA TRP A 128 -2.51 -2.04 1.67
C TRP A 128 -2.10 -2.12 3.14
N PHE A 129 -1.17 -1.26 3.55
CA PHE A 129 -0.75 -1.13 4.93
C PHE A 129 -1.56 -0.06 5.64
N VAL A 130 -1.92 -0.31 6.88
CA VAL A 130 -2.35 0.73 7.83
C VAL A 130 -1.23 0.89 8.84
N VAL A 131 -0.67 2.09 8.92
CA VAL A 131 0.49 2.39 9.76
C VAL A 131 0.08 3.39 10.84
N GLY A 132 0.21 2.98 12.08
CA GLY A 132 -0.01 3.82 13.26
C GLY A 132 1.27 3.96 14.07
N ARG A 133 1.18 4.68 15.20
CA ARG A 133 2.35 4.91 16.07
C ARG A 133 2.94 3.64 16.65
N HIS A 134 2.16 2.58 16.74
CA HIS A 134 2.56 1.32 17.38
C HIS A 134 2.89 0.21 16.38
N GLY A 135 2.90 0.50 15.10
CA GLY A 135 3.27 -0.46 14.09
C GLY A 135 2.39 -0.41 12.85
N ALA A 136 2.49 -1.44 12.02
CA ALA A 136 1.75 -1.56 10.77
C ALA A 136 0.99 -2.88 10.72
N THR A 137 -0.15 -2.87 10.05
CA THR A 137 -0.94 -4.06 9.77
C THR A 137 -1.56 -3.96 8.38
N CYS A 138 -2.25 -5.00 7.94
CA CYS A 138 -2.84 -5.07 6.61
C CYS A 138 -4.34 -5.36 6.70
N PRO A 139 -5.20 -4.48 6.17
CA PRO A 139 -6.65 -4.75 6.11
C PRO A 139 -7.01 -6.04 5.37
N ARG A 140 -6.15 -6.50 4.47
CA ARG A 140 -6.29 -7.80 3.80
C ARG A 140 -6.57 -8.93 4.81
N LEU A 141 -5.95 -8.87 5.98
CA LEU A 141 -6.12 -9.89 7.03
C LEU A 141 -7.55 -9.94 7.57
N LEU A 142 -8.23 -8.77 7.64
CA LEU A 142 -9.64 -8.73 8.04
C LEU A 142 -10.55 -9.40 7.00
N ALA A 143 -10.18 -9.33 5.73
CA ALA A 143 -10.93 -9.95 4.64
C ALA A 143 -10.63 -11.45 4.50
N GLY A 144 -9.63 -11.96 5.21
CA GLY A 144 -9.22 -13.36 5.11
C GLY A 144 -8.44 -13.69 3.83
N ASP A 145 -7.93 -12.69 3.13
CA ASP A 145 -7.17 -12.89 1.91
C ASP A 145 -5.71 -13.25 2.21
N PRO A 146 -5.13 -14.20 1.47
CA PRO A 146 -3.73 -14.57 1.66
C PRO A 146 -2.79 -13.48 1.11
N GLU A 147 -1.54 -13.54 1.57
CA GLU A 147 -0.46 -12.69 1.05
C GLU A 147 -0.25 -12.94 -0.44
N ARG A 148 0.09 -11.89 -1.19
CA ARG A 148 0.18 -11.91 -2.67
C ARG A 148 1.60 -11.75 -3.21
N TRP A 149 2.58 -11.74 -2.32
CA TRP A 149 4.00 -11.60 -2.70
C TRP A 149 4.60 -12.91 -3.19
#